data_78df5696bf373cfeae0b51ae97528e48
#
_entry.id   78df5696bf373cfeae0b51ae97528e48
#
_cell.length_a   1.000
_cell.length_b   1.000
_cell.length_c   1.000
_cell.angle_alpha   90.00
_cell.angle_beta   90.00
_cell.angle_gamma   90.00
#
_symmetry.space_group_name_H-M   'P 1'
#
loop_
_entity.id
_entity.type
_entity.pdbx_description
1 polymer ?
#
loop_
_entity_poly.entity_id
_entity_poly.type
_entity_poly.pdbx_seq_one_letter_code
_entity_poly.pdbx_strand_id
1 'polypeptide(L)'
;PQIIRHLAFLPVETQKINIQLLETIGLIEEFKLEQDLIIRESENQSYDTAIYQNKTNKNIIIPSATHLKGGHQNRGNNQTEVLGIGESEDIDVNCFEPSRGHGDDEFTEFQDTPADVALETMTNTEGFQGTWKIISEYTSLANSGDALADFNDKTEEDRAKYALNFETCKGQTGAIIITRGLSMIEVFPTTNTFNIYRQRILRGKVASLFYRLNKQEDSETLLLPSEVETKINQMLTIVTAGIRNTIDNGTKKHGLIIGRSRQQNKAIDI
;
A
#
# COMPACT_ATOMS: atom_id res chain seq x y z
N PRO A 1 14.61 -14.90 7.17
CA PRO A 1 14.68 -13.71 6.33
C PRO A 1 15.29 -14.08 4.97
N GLN A 2 14.64 -13.67 3.89
CA GLN A 2 15.23 -13.76 2.56
C GLN A 2 15.88 -12.40 2.28
N ILE A 3 17.19 -12.38 2.13
CA ILE A 3 17.94 -11.18 1.76
C ILE A 3 18.36 -11.34 0.31
N ILE A 4 17.86 -10.47 -0.55
CA ILE A 4 18.22 -10.43 -1.96
C ILE A 4 18.88 -9.08 -2.22
N ARG A 5 20.21 -9.07 -2.31
CA ARG A 5 21.04 -7.87 -2.52
C ARG A 5 20.68 -6.70 -1.59
N HIS A 6 19.69 -5.89 -1.95
CA HIS A 6 19.35 -4.62 -1.30
C HIS A 6 18.04 -4.68 -0.50
N LEU A 7 17.37 -5.85 -0.43
CA LEU A 7 16.09 -6.01 0.21
C LEU A 7 16.08 -7.21 1.13
N ALA A 8 15.58 -7.01 2.35
CA ALA A 8 15.22 -8.08 3.26
C ALA A 8 13.71 -8.17 3.38
N PHE A 9 13.20 -9.39 3.22
CA PHE A 9 11.80 -9.73 3.41
C PHE A 9 11.66 -10.69 4.59
N LEU A 10 10.82 -10.33 5.57
CA LEU A 10 10.60 -11.09 6.78
C LEU A 10 9.12 -11.41 6.96
N PRO A 11 8.78 -12.68 7.20
CA PRO A 11 7.40 -13.06 7.50
C PRO A 11 7.00 -12.59 8.89
N VAL A 12 5.73 -12.23 9.03
CA VAL A 12 5.07 -11.88 10.30
C VAL A 12 3.91 -12.84 10.52
N GLU A 13 3.76 -13.34 11.74
CA GLU A 13 2.64 -14.16 12.18
C GLU A 13 1.94 -13.50 13.37
N THR A 14 0.60 -13.45 13.33
CA THR A 14 -0.22 -12.98 14.44
C THR A 14 -0.89 -14.14 15.15
N GLN A 15 -0.83 -14.15 16.49
CA GLN A 15 -1.23 -15.34 17.29
C GLN A 15 -2.70 -15.39 17.69
N LYS A 16 -3.47 -14.31 17.58
CA LYS A 16 -4.89 -14.31 18.00
C LYS A 16 -5.74 -13.52 17.02
N ILE A 17 -6.71 -14.18 16.44
CA ILE A 17 -7.66 -13.63 15.50
C ILE A 17 -9.08 -13.97 15.96
N ASN A 18 -9.98 -12.98 15.90
CA ASN A 18 -11.41 -13.25 16.12
C ASN A 18 -12.01 -13.84 14.84
N ILE A 19 -12.24 -15.16 14.84
CA ILE A 19 -12.70 -15.92 13.67
C ILE A 19 -14.05 -15.42 13.14
N GLN A 20 -14.95 -14.97 14.00
CA GLN A 20 -16.28 -14.48 13.55
C GLN A 20 -16.20 -13.21 12.70
N LEU A 21 -15.17 -12.39 12.91
CA LEU A 21 -14.96 -11.18 12.11
C LEU A 21 -14.52 -11.50 10.68
N LEU A 22 -13.86 -12.64 10.45
CA LEU A 22 -13.20 -13.01 9.21
C LEU A 22 -14.12 -13.32 8.05
N GLU A 23 -15.32 -13.85 8.36
CA GLU A 23 -16.31 -14.20 7.33
C GLU A 23 -17.01 -12.95 6.77
N THR A 24 -16.92 -11.83 7.47
CA THR A 24 -17.59 -10.57 7.14
C THR A 24 -16.67 -9.50 6.55
N ILE A 25 -15.40 -9.82 6.37
CA ILE A 25 -14.38 -8.88 5.88
C ILE A 25 -13.80 -9.39 4.56
N GLY A 26 -13.62 -8.48 3.61
CA GLY A 26 -12.89 -8.70 2.37
C GLY A 26 -11.85 -7.61 2.14
N LEU A 27 -10.86 -7.90 1.32
CA LEU A 27 -9.89 -6.91 0.85
C LEU A 27 -10.41 -6.29 -0.45
N ILE A 28 -10.12 -5.01 -0.67
CA ILE A 28 -10.64 -4.26 -1.82
C ILE A 28 -10.41 -4.98 -3.16
N GLU A 29 -9.29 -5.68 -3.33
CA GLU A 29 -8.95 -6.40 -4.55
C GLU A 29 -9.78 -7.66 -4.80
N GLU A 30 -10.58 -8.11 -3.83
CA GLU A 30 -11.52 -9.22 -4.01
C GLU A 30 -12.79 -8.78 -4.75
N PHE A 31 -13.01 -7.48 -4.91
CA PHE A 31 -14.24 -6.90 -5.42
C PHE A 31 -14.03 -6.24 -6.78
N LYS A 32 -15.07 -6.30 -7.59
CA LYS A 32 -15.06 -5.69 -8.92
C LYS A 32 -15.50 -4.24 -8.82
N LEU A 33 -14.68 -3.34 -9.35
CA LEU A 33 -15.09 -1.97 -9.59
C LEU A 33 -16.34 -1.92 -10.47
N GLU A 34 -17.16 -0.89 -10.27
CA GLU A 34 -18.44 -0.64 -10.94
C GLU A 34 -19.58 -1.61 -10.57
N GLN A 35 -19.29 -2.80 -10.06
CA GLN A 35 -20.30 -3.80 -9.66
C GLN A 35 -20.44 -3.91 -8.14
N ASP A 36 -19.36 -4.30 -7.49
CA ASP A 36 -19.31 -4.56 -6.05
C ASP A 36 -18.92 -3.32 -5.25
N LEU A 37 -18.06 -2.50 -5.85
CA LEU A 37 -17.52 -1.28 -5.27
C LEU A 37 -17.55 -0.19 -6.35
N ILE A 38 -18.20 0.93 -6.05
CA ILE A 38 -18.14 2.13 -6.87
C ILE A 38 -17.16 3.09 -6.22
N ILE A 39 -16.18 3.57 -6.99
CA ILE A 39 -15.27 4.63 -6.58
C ILE A 39 -15.35 5.73 -7.63
N ARG A 40 -15.60 6.95 -7.17
CA ARG A 40 -15.76 8.11 -8.05
C ARG A 40 -15.17 9.38 -7.46
N GLU A 41 -14.95 10.36 -8.28
CA GLU A 41 -14.54 11.70 -7.84
C GLU A 41 -15.58 12.32 -6.90
N SER A 42 -15.12 13.17 -5.99
CA SER A 42 -15.99 13.90 -5.08
C SER A 42 -16.88 14.89 -5.82
N GLU A 43 -18.16 14.95 -5.46
CA GLU A 43 -19.13 15.88 -6.06
C GLU A 43 -18.72 17.36 -5.92
N ASN A 44 -17.95 17.68 -4.88
CA ASN A 44 -17.43 19.02 -4.63
C ASN A 44 -16.17 19.34 -5.44
N GLN A 45 -15.75 18.46 -6.37
CA GLN A 45 -14.50 18.59 -7.13
C GLN A 45 -13.26 18.77 -6.22
N SER A 46 -13.33 18.23 -5.01
CA SER A 46 -12.17 18.20 -4.13
C SER A 46 -11.16 17.20 -4.68
N TYR A 47 -9.94 17.67 -4.92
CA TYR A 47 -8.85 16.80 -5.35
C TYR A 47 -8.28 15.93 -4.22
N ASP A 48 -8.73 16.15 -2.99
CA ASP A 48 -8.20 15.48 -1.80
C ASP A 48 -9.07 14.32 -1.33
N THR A 49 -10.26 14.13 -1.94
CA THR A 49 -11.20 13.09 -1.55
C THR A 49 -11.78 12.35 -2.76
N ALA A 50 -12.10 11.08 -2.58
CA ALA A 50 -12.87 10.26 -3.51
C ALA A 50 -14.02 9.57 -2.76
N ILE A 51 -15.15 9.39 -3.43
CA ILE A 51 -16.32 8.72 -2.85
C ILE A 51 -16.20 7.22 -3.11
N TYR A 52 -16.24 6.43 -2.03
CA TYR A 52 -16.26 4.98 -2.08
C TYR A 52 -17.61 4.46 -1.64
N GLN A 53 -18.27 3.63 -2.44
CA GLN A 53 -19.55 3.01 -2.13
C GLN A 53 -19.46 1.49 -2.17
N ASN A 54 -19.70 0.84 -1.03
CA ASN A 54 -19.71 -0.60 -0.89
C ASN A 54 -21.12 -1.15 -1.20
N LYS A 55 -21.23 -1.95 -2.26
CA LYS A 55 -22.48 -2.65 -2.64
C LYS A 55 -22.50 -4.12 -2.22
N THR A 56 -21.47 -4.57 -1.52
CA THR A 56 -21.34 -5.97 -1.11
C THR A 56 -22.00 -6.23 0.24
N ASN A 57 -22.01 -7.48 0.62
CA ASN A 57 -22.43 -7.94 1.96
C ASN A 57 -21.25 -8.17 2.91
N LYS A 58 -20.09 -7.57 2.62
CA LYS A 58 -18.88 -7.64 3.46
C LYS A 58 -18.37 -6.26 3.78
N ASN A 59 -17.73 -6.12 4.92
CA ASN A 59 -16.89 -4.94 5.18
C ASN A 59 -15.63 -5.04 4.32
N ILE A 60 -15.23 -3.93 3.70
CA ILE A 60 -14.09 -3.88 2.78
C ILE A 60 -12.93 -3.18 3.45
N ILE A 61 -11.79 -3.85 3.57
CA ILE A 61 -10.52 -3.20 3.94
C ILE A 61 -9.90 -2.62 2.67
N ILE A 62 -9.58 -1.34 2.73
CA ILE A 62 -8.90 -0.57 1.70
C ILE A 62 -7.52 -0.25 2.22
N PRO A 63 -6.47 -0.97 1.83
CA PRO A 63 -5.11 -0.68 2.28
C PRO A 63 -4.66 0.72 1.86
N SER A 64 -3.82 1.35 2.69
CA SER A 64 -3.21 2.64 2.34
C SER A 64 -2.46 2.58 1.01
N ALA A 65 -2.49 3.68 0.28
CA ALA A 65 -1.89 3.83 -1.03
C ALA A 65 -2.41 2.82 -2.09
N THR A 66 -3.64 2.33 -1.94
CA THR A 66 -4.32 1.61 -3.03
C THR A 66 -4.42 2.53 -4.23
N HIS A 67 -3.76 2.16 -5.34
CA HIS A 67 -3.71 2.98 -6.55
C HIS A 67 -4.97 2.78 -7.40
N LEU A 68 -5.68 3.86 -7.62
CA LEU A 68 -6.87 3.97 -8.46
C LEU A 68 -6.48 4.62 -9.79
N LYS A 69 -6.71 3.93 -10.89
CA LYS A 69 -6.58 4.46 -12.25
C LYS A 69 -7.94 4.89 -12.77
N GLY A 70 -8.02 6.05 -13.38
CA GLY A 70 -9.25 6.66 -13.88
C GLY A 70 -9.55 7.99 -13.22
N GLY A 71 -10.83 8.33 -13.11
CA GLY A 71 -11.24 9.61 -12.56
C GLY A 71 -10.70 10.81 -13.32
N HIS A 72 -10.76 11.99 -12.74
CA HIS A 72 -10.10 13.19 -13.27
C HIS A 72 -8.59 13.10 -13.17
N GLN A 73 -8.07 12.33 -12.22
CA GLN A 73 -6.65 12.02 -12.02
C GLN A 73 -6.53 10.67 -11.33
N ASN A 74 -5.42 9.94 -11.57
CA ASN A 74 -5.12 8.76 -10.78
C ASN A 74 -4.88 9.12 -9.31
N ARG A 75 -5.37 8.28 -8.39
CA ARG A 75 -5.38 8.55 -6.96
C ARG A 75 -4.77 7.39 -6.16
N GLY A 76 -4.37 7.70 -4.92
CA GLY A 76 -4.05 6.70 -3.91
C GLY A 76 -4.59 7.14 -2.56
N ASN A 77 -5.31 6.30 -1.83
CA ASN A 77 -5.83 6.65 -0.51
C ASN A 77 -4.70 6.85 0.51
N ASN A 78 -4.87 7.86 1.38
CA ASN A 78 -3.82 8.30 2.30
C ASN A 78 -3.59 7.34 3.47
N GLN A 79 -4.57 6.52 3.81
CA GLN A 79 -4.51 5.61 4.95
C GLN A 79 -5.35 4.36 4.69
N THR A 80 -5.12 3.30 5.48
CA THR A 80 -6.01 2.15 5.49
C THR A 80 -7.38 2.55 6.02
N GLU A 81 -8.41 2.17 5.29
CA GLU A 81 -9.81 2.43 5.62
C GLU A 81 -10.60 1.12 5.68
N VAL A 82 -11.74 1.18 6.38
CA VAL A 82 -12.71 0.09 6.38
C VAL A 82 -14.06 0.66 6.00
N LEU A 83 -14.57 0.20 4.86
CA LEU A 83 -15.87 0.60 4.34
C LEU A 83 -16.91 -0.46 4.70
N GLY A 84 -17.91 -0.09 5.49
CA GLY A 84 -18.96 -0.99 5.96
C GLY A 84 -19.93 -1.44 4.88
N ILE A 85 -20.72 -2.46 5.20
CA ILE A 85 -21.76 -2.99 4.31
C ILE A 85 -22.76 -1.88 3.96
N GLY A 86 -22.92 -1.61 2.66
CA GLY A 86 -23.87 -0.60 2.16
C GLY A 86 -23.46 0.85 2.42
N GLU A 87 -22.28 1.09 2.98
CA GLU A 87 -21.78 2.45 3.23
C GLU A 87 -21.31 3.15 1.98
N SER A 88 -21.42 4.48 2.01
CA SER A 88 -20.80 5.40 1.06
C SER A 88 -20.06 6.47 1.86
N GLU A 89 -18.77 6.65 1.61
CA GLU A 89 -17.91 7.56 2.36
C GLU A 89 -16.96 8.34 1.45
N ASP A 90 -16.66 9.56 1.85
CA ASP A 90 -15.56 10.34 1.32
C ASP A 90 -14.25 9.87 1.99
N ILE A 91 -13.33 9.34 1.20
CA ILE A 91 -12.04 8.87 1.67
C ILE A 91 -10.95 9.81 1.17
N ASP A 92 -10.04 10.20 2.06
CA ASP A 92 -8.90 11.04 1.72
C ASP A 92 -7.95 10.33 0.76
N VAL A 93 -7.63 11.01 -0.34
CA VAL A 93 -6.75 10.50 -1.39
C VAL A 93 -5.64 11.48 -1.71
N ASN A 94 -4.55 10.95 -2.26
CA ASN A 94 -3.44 11.72 -2.81
C ASN A 94 -3.42 11.57 -4.34
N CYS A 95 -2.91 12.57 -5.03
CA CYS A 95 -2.81 12.57 -6.48
C CYS A 95 -1.56 11.81 -6.94
N PHE A 96 -1.73 10.87 -7.88
CA PHE A 96 -0.66 10.09 -8.48
C PHE A 96 -0.37 10.47 -9.95
N GLU A 97 -0.94 11.58 -10.39
CA GLU A 97 -0.82 12.08 -11.76
C GLU A 97 -0.81 13.62 -11.80
N PRO A 98 0.36 14.27 -11.94
CA PRO A 98 0.47 15.70 -11.82
C PRO A 98 -0.23 16.52 -12.92
N SER A 99 -0.31 16.00 -14.14
CA SER A 99 -0.66 16.79 -15.33
C SER A 99 -2.12 16.74 -15.75
N ARG A 100 -2.83 15.66 -15.43
CA ARG A 100 -4.22 15.50 -15.84
C ARG A 100 -5.16 16.05 -14.76
N GLY A 101 -6.15 16.82 -15.15
CA GLY A 101 -7.18 17.38 -14.26
C GLY A 101 -8.59 17.22 -14.84
N HIS A 102 -8.79 16.24 -15.74
CA HIS A 102 -10.07 15.98 -16.41
C HIS A 102 -10.15 14.51 -16.82
N GLY A 103 -11.33 13.98 -16.90
CA GLY A 103 -11.59 12.58 -17.23
C GLY A 103 -13.02 12.21 -16.90
N ASP A 104 -13.29 10.93 -16.86
CA ASP A 104 -14.55 10.39 -16.37
C ASP A 104 -14.59 10.53 -14.83
N ASP A 105 -15.79 10.51 -14.25
CA ASP A 105 -15.93 10.63 -12.80
C ASP A 105 -15.56 9.33 -12.06
N GLU A 106 -15.50 8.19 -12.75
CA GLU A 106 -15.32 6.87 -12.14
C GLU A 106 -13.89 6.36 -12.27
N PHE A 107 -13.46 5.63 -11.25
CA PHE A 107 -12.21 4.86 -11.26
C PHE A 107 -12.51 3.43 -11.70
N THR A 108 -11.69 2.91 -12.62
CA THR A 108 -11.98 1.67 -13.35
C THR A 108 -10.99 0.54 -13.06
N GLU A 109 -9.83 0.85 -12.48
CA GLU A 109 -8.75 -0.12 -12.31
C GLU A 109 -7.94 0.13 -11.03
N PHE A 110 -7.54 -0.96 -10.37
CA PHE A 110 -6.51 -0.95 -9.34
C PHE A 110 -5.16 -1.27 -9.94
N GLN A 111 -4.15 -0.47 -9.61
CA GLN A 111 -2.77 -0.70 -10.04
C GLN A 111 -1.79 -0.80 -8.87
N ASP A 112 -0.57 -1.21 -9.18
CA ASP A 112 0.50 -1.33 -8.20
C ASP A 112 1.03 0.04 -7.76
N THR A 113 1.37 0.16 -6.47
CA THR A 113 2.05 1.32 -5.90
C THR A 113 3.44 0.89 -5.40
N PRO A 114 4.54 1.52 -5.86
CA PRO A 114 5.86 1.27 -5.30
C PRO A 114 5.90 1.52 -3.79
N ALA A 115 6.73 0.77 -3.07
CA ALA A 115 6.75 0.81 -1.60
C ALA A 115 7.12 2.19 -1.03
N ASP A 116 7.99 2.94 -1.69
CA ASP A 116 8.38 4.29 -1.30
C ASP A 116 7.32 5.36 -1.64
N VAL A 117 6.62 5.21 -2.77
CA VAL A 117 5.43 6.01 -3.07
C VAL A 117 4.34 5.77 -2.03
N ALA A 118 4.10 4.50 -1.67
CA ALA A 118 3.15 4.15 -0.63
C ALA A 118 3.54 4.77 0.73
N LEU A 119 4.82 4.70 1.11
CA LEU A 119 5.32 5.30 2.34
C LEU A 119 5.10 6.82 2.36
N GLU A 120 5.45 7.52 1.29
CA GLU A 120 5.25 8.98 1.21
C GLU A 120 3.77 9.35 1.25
N THR A 121 2.91 8.62 0.54
CA THR A 121 1.46 8.80 0.58
C THR A 121 0.92 8.64 2.00
N MET A 122 1.37 7.61 2.72
CA MET A 122 0.98 7.36 4.11
C MET A 122 1.51 8.42 5.07
N THR A 123 2.72 8.90 4.87
CA THR A 123 3.33 9.91 5.75
C THR A 123 2.87 11.32 5.42
N ASN A 124 2.57 11.57 4.16
CA ASN A 124 2.06 12.85 3.63
C ASN A 124 2.80 14.08 4.17
N THR A 125 4.12 13.98 4.26
CA THR A 125 4.97 15.01 4.88
C THR A 125 5.01 16.30 4.09
N GLU A 126 4.98 16.18 2.75
CA GLU A 126 5.03 17.29 1.80
C GLU A 126 3.74 17.38 0.95
N GLY A 127 2.65 16.74 1.39
CA GLY A 127 1.42 16.64 0.63
C GLY A 127 1.62 15.87 -0.68
N PHE A 128 0.81 16.16 -1.68
CA PHE A 128 0.91 15.53 -3.00
C PHE A 128 2.25 15.80 -3.70
N GLN A 129 2.95 16.91 -3.36
CA GLN A 129 4.25 17.25 -3.97
C GLN A 129 5.34 16.24 -3.62
N GLY A 130 5.36 15.74 -2.39
CA GLY A 130 6.28 14.68 -1.98
C GLY A 130 6.06 13.38 -2.78
N THR A 131 4.81 12.98 -2.92
CA THR A 131 4.43 11.84 -3.74
C THR A 131 4.82 12.02 -5.22
N TRP A 132 4.53 13.17 -5.82
CA TRP A 132 4.89 13.47 -7.21
C TRP A 132 6.40 13.45 -7.46
N LYS A 133 7.19 13.92 -6.50
CA LYS A 133 8.64 13.88 -6.59
C LYS A 133 9.13 12.42 -6.73
N ILE A 134 8.62 11.51 -5.92
CA ILE A 134 9.00 10.10 -6.00
C ILE A 134 8.48 9.47 -7.29
N ILE A 135 7.22 9.74 -7.67
CA ILE A 135 6.66 9.26 -8.95
C ILE A 135 7.51 9.73 -10.12
N SER A 136 7.96 10.99 -10.13
CA SER A 136 8.79 11.53 -11.20
C SER A 136 10.13 10.80 -11.36
N GLU A 137 10.69 10.23 -10.29
CA GLU A 137 11.89 9.41 -10.38
C GLU A 137 11.60 8.09 -11.12
N TYR A 138 10.47 7.42 -10.82
CA TYR A 138 10.05 6.20 -11.50
C TYR A 138 9.76 6.44 -12.98
N THR A 139 8.97 7.47 -13.29
CA THR A 139 8.61 7.78 -14.66
C THR A 139 9.81 8.20 -15.49
N SER A 140 10.75 8.96 -14.91
CA SER A 140 12.02 9.31 -15.55
C SER A 140 12.90 8.10 -15.84
N LEU A 141 13.06 7.19 -14.89
CA LEU A 141 13.81 5.94 -15.07
C LEU A 141 13.23 5.04 -16.17
N ALA A 142 11.92 5.03 -16.30
CA ALA A 142 11.22 4.28 -17.33
C ALA A 142 11.13 5.04 -18.66
N ASN A 143 11.42 6.35 -18.66
CA ASN A 143 11.12 7.24 -19.78
C ASN A 143 9.64 7.11 -20.21
N SER A 144 8.73 7.12 -19.22
CA SER A 144 7.27 7.05 -19.42
C SER A 144 6.65 8.46 -19.35
N GLY A 145 5.33 8.54 -19.34
CA GLY A 145 4.60 9.76 -19.00
C GLY A 145 4.86 10.21 -17.55
N ASP A 146 4.05 11.12 -17.04
CA ASP A 146 4.23 11.70 -15.70
C ASP A 146 3.36 11.04 -14.61
N ALA A 147 2.44 10.15 -14.99
CA ALA A 147 1.61 9.41 -14.07
C ALA A 147 2.27 8.10 -13.60
N LEU A 148 1.98 7.70 -12.38
CA LEU A 148 2.39 6.38 -11.89
C LEU A 148 1.82 5.24 -12.75
N ALA A 149 0.62 5.43 -13.30
CA ALA A 149 0.02 4.47 -14.23
C ALA A 149 0.87 4.28 -15.49
N ASP A 150 1.42 5.36 -16.05
CA ASP A 150 2.29 5.28 -17.23
C ASP A 150 3.56 4.48 -16.96
N PHE A 151 4.14 4.65 -15.77
CA PHE A 151 5.27 3.83 -15.32
C PHE A 151 4.85 2.35 -15.22
N ASN A 152 3.72 2.07 -14.59
CA ASN A 152 3.24 0.72 -14.39
C ASN A 152 3.00 0.00 -15.72
N ASP A 153 2.27 0.64 -16.64
CA ASP A 153 1.93 0.09 -17.95
C ASP A 153 3.20 -0.16 -18.78
N LYS A 154 4.14 0.77 -18.77
CA LYS A 154 5.38 0.67 -19.56
C LYS A 154 6.37 -0.38 -19.04
N THR A 155 6.38 -0.62 -17.74
CA THR A 155 7.39 -1.47 -17.10
C THR A 155 6.87 -2.83 -16.66
N GLU A 156 5.63 -3.18 -16.96
CA GLU A 156 4.97 -4.40 -16.49
C GLU A 156 5.79 -5.68 -16.76
N GLU A 157 6.26 -5.88 -18.00
CA GLU A 157 7.06 -7.06 -18.37
C GLU A 157 8.41 -7.10 -17.65
N ASP A 158 9.07 -5.95 -17.50
CA ASP A 158 10.36 -5.85 -16.81
C ASP A 158 10.19 -6.08 -15.31
N ARG A 159 9.17 -5.50 -14.70
CA ARG A 159 8.86 -5.69 -13.29
C ARG A 159 8.45 -7.12 -12.95
N ALA A 160 7.79 -7.80 -13.89
CA ALA A 160 7.41 -9.21 -13.72
C ALA A 160 8.64 -10.11 -13.45
N LYS A 161 9.81 -9.77 -13.97
CA LYS A 161 11.08 -10.49 -13.71
C LYS A 161 11.54 -10.37 -12.25
N TYR A 162 11.15 -9.30 -11.59
CA TYR A 162 11.47 -9.03 -10.18
C TYR A 162 10.32 -9.41 -9.24
N ALA A 163 9.22 -9.86 -9.77
CA ALA A 163 8.10 -10.38 -8.99
C ALA A 163 8.51 -11.69 -8.31
N LEU A 164 9.23 -11.55 -7.21
CA LEU A 164 9.84 -12.65 -6.50
C LEU A 164 8.78 -13.61 -5.95
N ASN A 165 9.02 -14.89 -6.13
CA ASN A 165 8.29 -15.92 -5.44
C ASN A 165 8.79 -15.96 -3.99
N PHE A 166 8.26 -15.05 -3.15
CA PHE A 166 8.47 -15.16 -1.72
C PHE A 166 7.71 -16.39 -1.23
N GLU A 167 8.47 -17.36 -0.70
CA GLU A 167 7.87 -18.48 0.00
C GLU A 167 7.15 -17.96 1.23
N THR A 168 5.91 -18.39 1.42
CA THR A 168 5.14 -18.07 2.62
C THR A 168 5.38 -19.10 3.69
N CYS A 169 5.50 -18.64 4.92
CA CYS A 169 5.48 -19.50 6.09
C CYS A 169 4.03 -19.87 6.46
N LYS A 170 3.86 -21.05 7.04
CA LYS A 170 2.55 -21.45 7.59
C LYS A 170 2.10 -20.44 8.65
N GLY A 171 0.89 -19.94 8.55
CA GLY A 171 0.32 -18.98 9.50
C GLY A 171 0.75 -17.54 9.27
N GLN A 172 1.49 -17.25 8.21
CA GLN A 172 1.92 -15.88 7.90
C GLN A 172 0.74 -14.98 7.64
N THR A 173 0.71 -13.81 8.33
CA THR A 173 -0.35 -12.80 8.23
C THR A 173 0.19 -11.44 7.83
N GLY A 174 1.49 -11.31 7.61
CA GLY A 174 2.09 -10.05 7.24
C GLY A 174 3.53 -10.18 6.76
N ALA A 175 4.14 -9.06 6.46
CA ALA A 175 5.52 -8.98 6.02
C ALA A 175 6.21 -7.69 6.50
N ILE A 176 7.52 -7.79 6.70
CA ILE A 176 8.40 -6.64 6.87
C ILE A 176 9.28 -6.55 5.63
N ILE A 177 9.30 -5.38 5.01
CA ILE A 177 10.16 -5.04 3.88
C ILE A 177 11.21 -4.06 4.38
N ILE A 178 12.49 -4.40 4.20
CA ILE A 178 13.60 -3.55 4.60
C ILE A 178 14.53 -3.35 3.40
N THR A 179 14.80 -2.09 3.10
CA THR A 179 15.91 -1.65 2.24
C THR A 179 16.81 -0.72 3.03
N ARG A 180 17.86 -0.18 2.42
CA ARG A 180 18.70 0.82 3.08
C ARG A 180 17.93 2.08 3.46
N GLY A 181 17.07 2.57 2.57
CA GLY A 181 16.30 3.81 2.73
C GLY A 181 14.89 3.64 3.29
N LEU A 182 14.34 2.40 3.27
CA LEU A 182 12.96 2.15 3.61
C LEU A 182 12.83 0.97 4.57
N SER A 183 11.94 1.09 5.54
CA SER A 183 11.46 -0.02 6.35
C SER A 183 9.95 0.07 6.49
N MET A 184 9.24 -0.96 6.08
CA MET A 184 7.78 -1.04 6.08
C MET A 184 7.34 -2.36 6.70
N ILE A 185 6.28 -2.33 7.46
CA ILE A 185 5.58 -3.52 7.95
C ILE A 185 4.12 -3.43 7.58
N GLU A 186 3.57 -4.55 7.14
CA GLU A 186 2.16 -4.70 6.81
C GLU A 186 1.64 -5.97 7.47
N VAL A 187 0.53 -5.86 8.19
CA VAL A 187 -0.07 -6.96 8.94
C VAL A 187 -1.57 -6.99 8.65
N PHE A 188 -2.09 -8.16 8.40
CA PHE A 188 -3.49 -8.40 8.07
C PHE A 188 -4.16 -9.29 9.11
N PRO A 189 -5.49 -9.21 9.24
CA PRO A 189 -6.22 -9.98 10.24
C PRO A 189 -6.16 -11.49 10.00
N THR A 190 -5.89 -11.94 8.77
CA THR A 190 -5.84 -13.37 8.44
C THR A 190 -4.74 -13.73 7.44
N THR A 191 -4.34 -15.00 7.45
CA THR A 191 -3.48 -15.57 6.41
C THR A 191 -4.12 -15.45 5.02
N ASN A 192 -5.44 -15.61 4.91
CA ASN A 192 -6.14 -15.51 3.64
C ASN A 192 -6.08 -14.09 3.08
N THR A 193 -6.44 -13.09 3.88
CA THR A 193 -6.35 -11.68 3.50
C THR A 193 -4.93 -11.29 3.12
N PHE A 194 -3.93 -11.73 3.91
CA PHE A 194 -2.53 -11.50 3.57
C PHE A 194 -2.11 -12.18 2.26
N ASN A 195 -2.58 -13.39 1.98
CA ASN A 195 -2.25 -14.09 0.74
C ASN A 195 -2.78 -13.36 -0.50
N ILE A 196 -4.00 -12.81 -0.43
CA ILE A 196 -4.60 -12.01 -1.50
C ILE A 196 -3.75 -10.74 -1.71
N TYR A 197 -3.50 -10.00 -0.63
CA TYR A 197 -2.67 -8.81 -0.65
C TYR A 197 -1.27 -9.07 -1.21
N ARG A 198 -0.63 -10.15 -0.76
CA ARG A 198 0.71 -10.53 -1.21
C ARG A 198 0.79 -10.79 -2.69
N GLN A 199 -0.17 -11.49 -3.25
CA GLN A 199 -0.14 -11.87 -4.66
C GLN A 199 -0.23 -10.68 -5.61
N ARG A 200 -0.93 -9.65 -5.21
CA ARG A 200 -1.20 -8.50 -6.06
C ARG A 200 -0.40 -7.27 -5.64
N ILE A 201 -0.64 -6.78 -4.44
CA ILE A 201 -0.10 -5.48 -4.01
C ILE A 201 1.35 -5.58 -3.55
N LEU A 202 1.66 -6.50 -2.64
CA LEU A 202 3.02 -6.62 -2.12
C LEU A 202 4.01 -7.00 -3.22
N ARG A 203 3.58 -7.86 -4.15
CA ARG A 203 4.37 -8.23 -5.32
C ARG A 203 4.70 -7.01 -6.18
N GLY A 204 3.72 -6.16 -6.47
CA GLY A 204 3.91 -4.94 -7.24
C GLY A 204 4.79 -3.92 -6.53
N LYS A 205 4.55 -3.70 -5.22
CA LYS A 205 5.39 -2.82 -4.39
C LYS A 205 6.86 -3.20 -4.44
N VAL A 206 7.13 -4.49 -4.27
CA VAL A 206 8.50 -5.02 -4.25
C VAL A 206 9.12 -5.00 -5.64
N ALA A 207 8.39 -5.42 -6.67
CA ALA A 207 8.90 -5.44 -8.04
C ALA A 207 9.28 -4.04 -8.55
N SER A 208 8.47 -3.03 -8.26
CA SER A 208 8.74 -1.64 -8.61
C SER A 208 9.98 -1.11 -7.89
N LEU A 209 10.10 -1.40 -6.59
CA LEU A 209 11.28 -1.00 -5.83
C LEU A 209 12.56 -1.65 -6.36
N PHE A 210 12.51 -2.94 -6.71
CA PHE A 210 13.64 -3.62 -7.36
C PHE A 210 13.99 -3.04 -8.72
N TYR A 211 12.99 -2.72 -9.53
CA TYR A 211 13.20 -2.06 -10.81
C TYR A 211 14.03 -0.78 -10.62
N ARG A 212 13.62 0.07 -9.68
CA ARG A 212 14.33 1.32 -9.35
C ARG A 212 15.75 1.05 -8.88
N LEU A 213 15.95 0.20 -7.87
CA LEU A 213 17.25 -0.09 -7.30
C LEU A 213 18.23 -0.68 -8.31
N ASN A 214 17.75 -1.50 -9.26
CA ASN A 214 18.62 -2.06 -10.29
C ASN A 214 18.95 -1.07 -11.42
N LYS A 215 18.10 -0.07 -11.68
CA LYS A 215 18.34 0.94 -12.71
C LYS A 215 19.25 2.07 -12.23
N GLN A 216 19.25 2.36 -10.94
CA GLN A 216 20.09 3.42 -10.37
C GLN A 216 21.55 3.03 -10.21
N GLU A 217 21.95 1.78 -10.58
CA GLU A 217 23.34 1.29 -10.49
C GLU A 217 24.01 1.54 -9.13
N ASP A 218 23.21 1.65 -8.06
CA ASP A 218 23.71 1.79 -6.70
C ASP A 218 24.38 0.49 -6.25
N SER A 219 25.50 0.17 -6.96
CA SER A 219 26.25 -1.08 -6.86
C SER A 219 26.93 -1.29 -5.49
N GLU A 220 26.96 -0.25 -4.65
CA GLU A 220 27.72 -0.28 -3.39
C GLU A 220 26.87 -0.56 -2.14
N THR A 221 25.57 -0.79 -2.27
CA THR A 221 24.69 -0.77 -1.10
C THR A 221 24.01 -2.10 -0.81
N LEU A 222 24.81 -3.16 -0.66
CA LEU A 222 24.32 -4.41 -0.07
C LEU A 222 23.85 -4.14 1.37
N LEU A 223 22.66 -4.62 1.72
CA LEU A 223 22.21 -4.66 3.09
C LEU A 223 23.03 -5.65 3.89
N LEU A 224 23.73 -5.18 4.91
CA LEU A 224 24.44 -6.06 5.82
C LEU A 224 23.45 -6.72 6.80
N PRO A 225 23.68 -7.99 7.20
CA PRO A 225 22.81 -8.66 8.18
C PRO A 225 22.63 -7.87 9.48
N SER A 226 23.67 -7.20 9.96
CA SER A 226 23.63 -6.35 11.15
C SER A 226 22.75 -5.09 10.97
N GLU A 227 22.70 -4.52 9.78
CA GLU A 227 21.81 -3.41 9.46
C GLU A 227 20.36 -3.87 9.45
N VAL A 228 20.09 -5.05 8.89
CA VAL A 228 18.77 -5.68 8.89
C VAL A 228 18.30 -5.92 10.34
N GLU A 229 19.14 -6.53 11.17
CA GLU A 229 18.81 -6.79 12.59
C GLU A 229 18.51 -5.50 13.33
N THR A 230 19.31 -4.46 13.15
CA THR A 230 19.10 -3.15 13.75
C THR A 230 17.75 -2.56 13.33
N LYS A 231 17.43 -2.62 12.04
CA LYS A 231 16.15 -2.12 11.49
C LYS A 231 14.96 -2.93 12.00
N ILE A 232 15.09 -4.25 12.11
CA ILE A 232 14.05 -5.11 12.69
C ILE A 232 13.75 -4.69 14.12
N ASN A 233 14.77 -4.54 14.97
CA ASN A 233 14.60 -4.15 16.38
C ASN A 233 13.93 -2.77 16.50
N GLN A 234 14.28 -1.83 15.64
CA GLN A 234 13.63 -0.53 15.57
C GLN A 234 12.15 -0.67 15.14
N MET A 235 11.87 -1.48 14.12
CA MET A 235 10.50 -1.71 13.65
C MET A 235 9.65 -2.39 14.73
N LEU A 236 10.16 -3.41 15.41
CA LEU A 236 9.44 -4.07 16.52
C LEU A 236 9.09 -3.10 17.65
N THR A 237 9.98 -2.16 17.97
CA THR A 237 9.70 -1.11 18.96
C THR A 237 8.56 -0.22 18.51
N ILE A 238 8.58 0.21 17.23
CA ILE A 238 7.55 1.06 16.65
C ILE A 238 6.22 0.30 16.55
N VAL A 239 6.24 -0.97 16.12
CA VAL A 239 5.05 -1.84 16.06
C VAL A 239 4.41 -1.97 17.43
N THR A 240 5.20 -2.27 18.45
CA THR A 240 4.69 -2.43 19.81
C THR A 240 4.05 -1.14 20.32
N ALA A 241 4.68 0.02 20.08
CA ALA A 241 4.12 1.31 20.42
C ALA A 241 2.88 1.65 19.58
N GLY A 242 2.92 1.36 18.29
CA GLY A 242 1.80 1.57 17.35
C GLY A 242 0.58 0.74 17.71
N ILE A 243 0.76 -0.56 17.97
CA ILE A 243 -0.33 -1.45 18.42
C ILE A 243 -0.95 -0.93 19.71
N ARG A 244 -0.13 -0.56 20.69
CA ARG A 244 -0.63 -0.02 21.96
C ARG A 244 -1.42 1.28 21.74
N ASN A 245 -0.86 2.21 20.96
CA ASN A 245 -1.55 3.46 20.66
C ASN A 245 -2.86 3.20 19.88
N THR A 246 -2.87 2.25 18.97
CA THR A 246 -4.07 1.86 18.20
C THR A 246 -5.15 1.29 19.11
N ILE A 247 -4.78 0.42 20.06
CA ILE A 247 -5.73 -0.12 21.06
C ILE A 247 -6.32 0.98 21.91
N ASP A 248 -5.51 1.95 22.34
CA ASP A 248 -5.91 3.01 23.25
C ASP A 248 -6.66 4.16 22.55
N ASN A 249 -6.23 4.54 21.35
CA ASN A 249 -6.65 5.76 20.66
C ASN A 249 -7.08 5.57 19.20
N GLY A 250 -7.05 4.34 18.67
CA GLY A 250 -7.43 4.06 17.29
C GLY A 250 -8.92 4.24 17.02
N THR A 251 -9.25 4.54 15.79
CA THR A 251 -10.64 4.63 15.33
C THR A 251 -11.27 3.25 15.31
N LYS A 252 -12.38 3.10 16.03
CA LYS A 252 -13.16 1.85 16.02
C LYS A 252 -14.20 1.92 14.91
N LYS A 253 -14.08 1.02 13.94
CA LYS A 253 -14.99 0.97 12.80
C LYS A 253 -15.29 -0.50 12.46
N HIS A 254 -16.58 -0.85 12.39
CA HIS A 254 -17.05 -2.20 12.05
C HIS A 254 -16.40 -3.36 12.82
N GLY A 255 -16.09 -3.14 14.10
CA GLY A 255 -15.44 -4.16 14.94
C GLY A 255 -13.91 -4.25 14.79
N LEU A 256 -13.33 -3.44 13.94
CA LEU A 256 -11.89 -3.27 13.78
C LEU A 256 -11.39 -2.03 14.50
N ILE A 257 -10.13 -2.04 14.87
CA ILE A 257 -9.43 -0.85 15.37
C ILE A 257 -8.38 -0.52 14.34
N ILE A 258 -8.51 0.67 13.74
CA ILE A 258 -7.56 1.16 12.74
C ILE A 258 -6.63 2.14 13.44
N GLY A 259 -5.34 1.93 13.28
CA GLY A 259 -4.34 2.80 13.85
C GLY A 259 -3.19 3.04 12.90
N ARG A 260 -2.48 4.12 13.17
CA ARG A 260 -1.40 4.60 12.33
C ARG A 260 -0.24 5.06 13.19
N SER A 261 0.96 4.63 12.84
CA SER A 261 2.18 5.16 13.43
C SER A 261 3.10 5.67 12.34
N ARG A 262 3.56 6.92 12.49
CA ARG A 262 4.41 7.61 11.52
C ARG A 262 5.76 7.94 12.16
N GLN A 263 6.83 7.60 11.48
CA GLN A 263 8.17 8.13 11.72
C GLN A 263 8.87 8.30 10.37
N GLN A 264 9.82 9.21 10.30
CA GLN A 264 10.58 9.48 9.07
C GLN A 264 11.13 8.17 8.48
N ASN A 265 10.77 7.88 7.22
CA ASN A 265 11.09 6.64 6.48
C ASN A 265 10.59 5.33 7.10
N LYS A 266 9.58 5.39 7.98
CA LYS A 266 8.96 4.23 8.60
C LYS A 266 7.47 4.46 8.73
N ALA A 267 6.68 3.49 8.28
CA ALA A 267 5.24 3.50 8.45
C ALA A 267 4.75 2.15 8.98
N ILE A 268 3.76 2.21 9.82
CA ILE A 268 3.01 1.07 10.30
C ILE A 268 1.55 1.37 10.04
N ASP A 269 0.92 0.44 9.36
CA ASP A 269 -0.51 0.42 9.14
C ASP A 269 -1.07 -0.85 9.80
N ILE A 270 -1.98 -0.71 10.73
CA ILE A 270 -2.50 -1.80 11.57
C ILE A 270 -4.02 -1.78 11.52
#